data_e41c5ee03a5709095403c9fd0a7d0fa1
#
_entry.id   e41c5ee03a5709095403c9fd0a7d0fa1
#
_cell.length_a   1.000
_cell.length_b   1.000
_cell.length_c   1.000
_cell.angle_alpha   90.00
_cell.angle_beta   90.00
_cell.angle_gamma   90.00
#
_symmetry.space_group_name_H-M   'P 1'
#
loop_
_entity.id
_entity.type
_entity.pdbx_description
1 polymer ?
#
loop_
_entity_poly.entity_id
_entity_poly.type
_entity_poly.pdbx_seq_one_letter_code
_entity_poly.pdbx_strand_id
1 'polypeptide(L)'
;MMRFKRTVSRRALSAKIAGAFWAVMFAGMTSYGTGLFDVAAKDNDVVTLRVCNWEEYIDEGDWDDDETIELPEGDIIGVNPMYKDFEQWYYDTYHQKVKVEYSCFGTNEELYNMLSLGNEYDVVCPSEYMIMKLMAEDQLVPFSDTFFDESVDENYYIKGVSPFIRNAFETNEINGETWSKYAAGYMWGVTGIVYNPQEVSKEDASTWNILTDKRYFRRVTIKDNVRDAYFAAVGAIKGDLLTSDDFINDPDYHQNLATEMNDLSPENLEEALDYLQKSRDNVYSFETDSGKADMMSGKVVAGYQWSGDAVYTLDQAEEDDFYLNFAVPKESTNLYFDGWVMLKKGIQDDAKKQQAAEAFINFVSRPDNAVRNMYYIGYTSVISGGDDNTVFDYLDYNYGVDDESEDVDVMEYPLGYFFSGDADDPDYVLITDSEQAERQLGAQYPSDDVMNRSAVMRYFDTEENAAVNRMWIEVRCYNIKNVPAYIWVVVVVAVIAAIAVLIRGKIVERSMKRK
;
A
#
# COMPACT_ATOMS: atom_id res chain seq x y z
N MET A 1 -35.69 -3.23 15.76
CA MET A 1 -35.90 -2.58 14.46
C MET A 1 -34.71 -3.04 13.62
N MET A 2 -34.88 -4.01 12.73
CA MET A 2 -33.76 -4.56 11.94
C MET A 2 -33.09 -3.43 11.17
N ARG A 3 -31.88 -3.06 11.55
CA ARG A 3 -30.98 -2.34 10.63
C ARG A 3 -30.60 -3.32 9.52
N PHE A 4 -31.23 -3.20 8.39
CA PHE A 4 -30.75 -3.86 7.19
C PHE A 4 -29.32 -3.35 6.97
N LYS A 5 -28.31 -4.19 7.18
CA LYS A 5 -26.98 -3.98 6.59
C LYS A 5 -27.21 -3.79 5.11
N ARG A 6 -27.20 -2.54 4.63
CA ARG A 6 -27.10 -2.28 3.20
C ARG A 6 -25.67 -2.64 2.84
N THR A 7 -25.49 -3.83 2.30
CA THR A 7 -24.32 -4.13 1.50
C THR A 7 -24.35 -3.16 0.35
N VAL A 8 -23.64 -2.06 0.48
CA VAL A 8 -23.53 -1.05 -0.59
C VAL A 8 -22.79 -1.72 -1.72
N SER A 9 -23.45 -1.92 -2.83
CA SER A 9 -22.90 -2.60 -3.99
C SER A 9 -21.80 -1.73 -4.62
N ARG A 10 -20.55 -2.02 -4.30
CA ARG A 10 -19.37 -1.46 -5.00
C ARG A 10 -19.22 -1.97 -6.44
N ARG A 11 -20.20 -2.75 -6.96
CA ARG A 11 -20.22 -3.27 -8.34
C ARG A 11 -20.08 -2.19 -9.40
N ALA A 12 -20.60 -0.99 -9.15
CA ALA A 12 -20.48 0.13 -10.06
C ALA A 12 -19.05 0.70 -10.13
N LEU A 13 -18.33 0.68 -9.00
CA LEU A 13 -16.99 1.22 -8.88
C LEU A 13 -15.95 0.35 -9.62
N SER A 14 -15.99 -0.97 -9.42
CA SER A 14 -15.07 -1.90 -10.10
C SER A 14 -15.27 -1.94 -11.62
N ALA A 15 -16.51 -1.75 -12.12
CA ALA A 15 -16.79 -1.68 -13.55
C ALA A 15 -16.33 -0.34 -14.17
N LYS A 16 -16.35 0.76 -13.41
CA LYS A 16 -15.88 2.09 -13.86
C LYS A 16 -14.34 2.16 -13.89
N ILE A 17 -13.65 1.56 -12.92
CA ILE A 17 -12.18 1.47 -12.89
C ILE A 17 -11.64 0.66 -14.09
N ALA A 18 -12.27 -0.46 -14.45
CA ALA A 18 -11.91 -1.23 -15.65
C ALA A 18 -12.18 -0.48 -16.96
N GLY A 19 -13.15 0.44 -16.98
CA GLY A 19 -13.50 1.26 -18.15
C GLY A 19 -12.51 2.39 -18.41
N ALA A 20 -11.92 2.99 -17.38
CA ALA A 20 -10.97 4.09 -17.50
C ALA A 20 -9.64 3.63 -18.11
N PHE A 21 -9.21 2.41 -17.87
CA PHE A 21 -7.97 1.84 -18.42
C PHE A 21 -7.93 1.74 -19.96
N TRP A 22 -9.11 1.65 -20.63
CA TRP A 22 -9.20 1.59 -22.10
C TRP A 22 -9.29 2.96 -22.79
N ALA A 23 -9.66 4.01 -22.07
CA ALA A 23 -9.83 5.34 -22.65
C ALA A 23 -8.52 6.12 -22.81
N VAL A 24 -7.51 5.87 -21.97
CA VAL A 24 -6.23 6.59 -22.00
C VAL A 24 -5.31 6.11 -23.12
N MET A 25 -5.43 4.88 -23.61
CA MET A 25 -4.60 4.34 -24.70
C MET A 25 -5.00 4.80 -26.11
N PHE A 26 -6.14 5.46 -26.31
CA PHE A 26 -6.62 5.88 -27.65
C PHE A 26 -6.58 7.38 -27.93
N ALA A 27 -6.21 8.24 -26.96
CA ALA A 27 -6.16 9.70 -27.14
C ALA A 27 -4.82 10.24 -27.67
N GLY A 28 -3.85 9.38 -27.94
CA GLY A 28 -2.45 9.74 -28.32
C GLY A 28 -2.18 10.01 -29.80
N MET A 29 -3.15 9.94 -30.71
CA MET A 29 -2.91 10.22 -32.14
C MET A 29 -4.12 10.91 -32.77
N THR A 30 -4.17 12.21 -32.78
CA THR A 30 -4.59 13.09 -33.88
C THR A 30 -4.84 14.51 -33.37
N SER A 31 -3.94 15.43 -33.57
CA SER A 31 -4.22 16.78 -34.06
C SER A 31 -2.94 17.59 -34.30
N TYR A 32 -2.44 17.50 -35.50
CA TYR A 32 -1.71 18.64 -36.10
C TYR A 32 -2.77 19.54 -36.75
N GLY A 33 -2.89 20.76 -36.27
CA GLY A 33 -3.83 21.73 -36.89
C GLY A 33 -3.73 23.10 -36.24
N THR A 34 -2.88 23.95 -36.83
CA THR A 34 -2.96 25.43 -36.96
C THR A 34 -3.16 26.26 -35.68
N GLY A 35 -2.09 26.98 -35.38
CA GLY A 35 -2.04 27.96 -34.30
C GLY A 35 -2.97 29.15 -34.44
N LEU A 36 -3.43 29.54 -33.27
CA LEU A 36 -3.67 30.93 -32.89
C LEU A 36 -3.12 31.02 -31.48
N PHE A 37 -2.01 31.72 -31.33
CA PHE A 37 -1.47 32.06 -30.01
C PHE A 37 -2.45 33.05 -29.37
N ASP A 38 -3.41 32.53 -28.60
CA ASP A 38 -4.00 33.31 -27.54
C ASP A 38 -2.94 33.42 -26.44
N VAL A 39 -2.30 34.57 -26.38
CA VAL A 39 -1.51 34.97 -25.22
C VAL A 39 -2.53 35.25 -24.11
N ALA A 40 -3.04 34.18 -23.48
CA ALA A 40 -3.72 34.29 -22.22
C ALA A 40 -2.74 34.97 -21.26
N ALA A 41 -3.13 36.11 -20.72
CA ALA A 41 -2.41 36.75 -19.62
C ALA A 41 -2.07 35.66 -18.61
N LYS A 42 -0.76 35.50 -18.28
CA LYS A 42 -0.33 34.63 -17.19
C LYS A 42 -1.14 35.05 -15.97
N ASP A 43 -2.07 34.20 -15.55
CA ASP A 43 -2.75 34.33 -14.26
C ASP A 43 -1.66 34.03 -13.21
N ASN A 44 -0.91 35.07 -12.83
CA ASN A 44 0.23 34.98 -11.92
C ASN A 44 -0.20 34.63 -10.47
N ASP A 45 -1.46 34.24 -10.26
CA ASP A 45 -2.10 34.08 -8.96
C ASP A 45 -2.56 32.65 -8.67
N VAL A 46 -2.27 31.67 -9.55
CA VAL A 46 -2.62 30.27 -9.34
C VAL A 46 -1.37 29.49 -8.93
N VAL A 47 -1.39 28.89 -7.75
CA VAL A 47 -0.34 27.95 -7.31
C VAL A 47 -0.58 26.60 -7.98
N THR A 48 0.41 26.08 -8.70
CA THR A 48 0.35 24.70 -9.21
C THR A 48 1.03 23.79 -8.19
N LEU A 49 0.29 22.79 -7.70
CA LEU A 49 0.78 21.77 -6.77
C LEU A 49 0.85 20.42 -7.50
N ARG A 50 2.04 19.86 -7.65
CA ARG A 50 2.28 18.56 -8.27
C ARG A 50 2.32 17.50 -7.19
N VAL A 51 1.28 16.66 -7.16
CA VAL A 51 1.12 15.56 -6.20
C VAL A 51 1.35 14.24 -6.91
N CYS A 52 2.13 13.34 -6.30
CA CYS A 52 2.31 11.98 -6.80
C CYS A 52 2.06 10.97 -5.68
N ASN A 53 1.10 10.08 -5.90
CA ASN A 53 0.65 9.08 -4.93
C ASN A 53 0.74 7.67 -5.54
N TRP A 54 0.41 6.66 -4.77
CA TRP A 54 0.18 5.31 -5.28
C TRP A 54 -1.01 5.28 -6.25
N GLU A 55 -1.01 4.31 -7.16
CA GLU A 55 -2.18 4.00 -7.98
C GLU A 55 -3.34 3.57 -7.07
N GLU A 56 -4.58 3.97 -7.41
CA GLU A 56 -5.81 3.61 -6.68
C GLU A 56 -5.76 3.92 -5.16
N TYR A 57 -5.17 5.05 -4.75
CA TYR A 57 -4.87 5.34 -3.35
C TYR A 57 -5.43 6.68 -2.83
N ILE A 58 -6.43 7.21 -3.49
CA ILE A 58 -7.21 8.39 -3.08
C ILE A 58 -8.62 8.29 -3.69
N ASP A 59 -9.62 8.83 -3.01
CA ASP A 59 -10.98 8.88 -3.54
C ASP A 59 -11.03 9.72 -4.84
N GLU A 60 -11.45 9.09 -5.93
CA GLU A 60 -11.60 9.72 -7.25
C GLU A 60 -13.03 10.25 -7.50
N GLY A 61 -13.91 10.19 -6.50
CA GLY A 61 -15.30 10.65 -6.59
C GLY A 61 -16.20 9.71 -7.38
N ASP A 62 -17.27 10.29 -7.93
CA ASP A 62 -18.24 9.58 -8.79
C ASP A 62 -19.09 8.53 -8.04
N TRP A 63 -19.29 8.73 -6.71
CA TRP A 63 -20.15 7.88 -5.90
C TRP A 63 -21.61 7.99 -6.34
N ASP A 64 -22.31 6.88 -6.37
CA ASP A 64 -23.75 6.85 -6.62
C ASP A 64 -24.53 7.30 -5.37
N ASP A 65 -25.77 7.77 -5.53
CA ASP A 65 -26.58 8.31 -4.41
C ASP A 65 -26.81 7.32 -3.26
N ASP A 66 -26.71 6.01 -3.52
CA ASP A 66 -26.84 4.93 -2.53
C ASP A 66 -25.52 4.55 -1.84
N GLU A 67 -24.41 5.19 -2.24
CA GLU A 67 -23.09 5.03 -1.59
C GLU A 67 -22.86 6.07 -0.48
N THR A 68 -23.87 6.84 -0.09
CA THR A 68 -23.78 7.81 1.02
C THR A 68 -23.59 7.10 2.35
N ILE A 69 -22.55 7.53 3.12
CA ILE A 69 -22.29 7.06 4.48
C ILE A 69 -23.03 8.00 5.44
N GLU A 70 -24.07 7.50 6.11
CA GLU A 70 -24.89 8.28 7.03
C GLU A 70 -24.34 8.14 8.46
N LEU A 71 -23.63 9.17 8.96
CA LEU A 71 -23.06 9.21 10.32
C LEU A 71 -23.74 10.29 11.18
N PRO A 72 -23.63 10.20 12.52
CA PRO A 72 -24.20 11.21 13.43
C PRO A 72 -23.68 12.63 13.18
N GLU A 73 -22.41 12.78 12.81
CA GLU A 73 -21.74 14.05 12.52
C GLU A 73 -22.16 14.65 11.17
N GLY A 74 -22.69 13.84 10.26
CA GLY A 74 -23.15 14.24 8.94
C GLY A 74 -22.92 13.18 7.89
N ASP A 75 -23.62 13.34 6.78
CA ASP A 75 -23.50 12.44 5.64
C ASP A 75 -22.17 12.65 4.89
N ILE A 76 -21.52 11.57 4.53
CA ILE A 76 -20.28 11.58 3.74
C ILE A 76 -20.57 11.03 2.35
N ILE A 77 -20.19 11.79 1.33
CA ILE A 77 -20.34 11.41 -0.09
C ILE A 77 -19.14 11.91 -0.91
N GLY A 78 -18.67 11.11 -1.86
CA GLY A 78 -17.59 11.45 -2.79
C GLY A 78 -18.10 11.80 -4.19
N VAL A 79 -18.52 13.05 -4.42
CA VAL A 79 -19.03 13.48 -5.74
C VAL A 79 -17.89 13.77 -6.71
N ASN A 80 -16.87 14.48 -6.27
CA ASN A 80 -15.70 14.84 -7.08
C ASN A 80 -14.46 14.11 -6.60
N PRO A 81 -13.41 13.98 -7.44
CA PRO A 81 -12.11 13.56 -6.96
C PRO A 81 -11.64 14.43 -5.78
N MET A 82 -11.11 13.81 -4.73
CA MET A 82 -10.73 14.52 -3.50
C MET A 82 -9.79 15.70 -3.74
N TYR A 83 -8.84 15.56 -4.66
CA TYR A 83 -7.94 16.67 -5.01
C TYR A 83 -8.66 17.83 -5.72
N LYS A 84 -9.85 17.63 -6.31
CA LYS A 84 -10.69 18.70 -6.86
C LYS A 84 -11.50 19.40 -5.78
N ASP A 85 -12.00 18.65 -4.80
CA ASP A 85 -12.64 19.23 -3.63
C ASP A 85 -11.66 20.06 -2.82
N PHE A 86 -10.38 19.62 -2.73
CA PHE A 86 -9.30 20.42 -2.16
C PHE A 86 -9.09 21.76 -2.89
N GLU A 87 -9.07 21.79 -4.23
CA GLU A 87 -8.92 23.04 -5.00
C GLU A 87 -10.00 24.07 -4.61
N GLN A 88 -11.25 23.62 -4.44
CA GLN A 88 -12.37 24.48 -4.04
C GLN A 88 -12.25 24.90 -2.58
N TRP A 89 -12.01 23.94 -1.67
CA TRP A 89 -11.84 24.20 -0.23
C TRP A 89 -10.70 25.18 0.03
N TYR A 90 -9.56 25.03 -0.67
CA TYR A 90 -8.41 25.91 -0.54
C TYR A 90 -8.74 27.34 -0.95
N TYR A 91 -9.52 27.50 -2.03
CA TYR A 91 -9.98 28.82 -2.48
C TYR A 91 -10.94 29.47 -1.46
N ASP A 92 -11.87 28.70 -0.91
CA ASP A 92 -12.85 29.22 0.06
C ASP A 92 -12.18 29.63 1.38
N THR A 93 -11.14 28.89 1.80
CA THR A 93 -10.41 29.11 3.04
C THR A 93 -9.37 30.23 2.93
N TYR A 94 -8.52 30.19 1.91
CA TYR A 94 -7.36 31.08 1.79
C TYR A 94 -7.53 32.18 0.75
N HIS A 95 -8.64 32.21 0.00
CA HIS A 95 -8.92 33.14 -1.10
C HIS A 95 -7.80 33.18 -2.16
N GLN A 96 -7.04 32.08 -2.28
CA GLN A 96 -6.01 31.84 -3.28
C GLN A 96 -6.35 30.61 -4.10
N LYS A 97 -6.15 30.69 -5.41
CA LYS A 97 -6.38 29.55 -6.30
C LYS A 97 -5.18 28.61 -6.25
N VAL A 98 -5.48 27.31 -6.13
CA VAL A 98 -4.54 26.22 -6.34
C VAL A 98 -5.04 25.33 -7.49
N LYS A 99 -4.12 24.76 -8.23
CA LYS A 99 -4.38 23.71 -9.22
C LYS A 99 -3.54 22.50 -8.87
N VAL A 100 -4.18 21.38 -8.62
CA VAL A 100 -3.48 20.11 -8.37
C VAL A 100 -3.22 19.40 -9.69
N GLU A 101 -1.96 19.06 -9.94
CA GLU A 101 -1.54 18.14 -11.00
C GLU A 101 -1.22 16.80 -10.33
N TYR A 102 -2.21 15.89 -10.37
CA TYR A 102 -2.15 14.59 -9.70
C TYR A 102 -1.60 13.53 -10.66
N SER A 103 -0.70 12.69 -10.16
CA SER A 103 -0.09 11.56 -10.87
C SER A 103 0.19 10.41 -9.92
N CYS A 104 0.49 9.22 -10.45
CA CYS A 104 0.66 8.01 -9.66
C CYS A 104 1.99 7.30 -9.94
N PHE A 105 2.35 6.39 -9.03
CA PHE A 105 3.44 5.43 -9.16
C PHE A 105 3.00 4.06 -8.62
N GLY A 106 3.56 2.98 -9.14
CA GLY A 106 3.18 1.61 -8.76
C GLY A 106 4.04 1.01 -7.64
N THR A 107 5.30 1.49 -7.45
CA THR A 107 6.21 1.02 -6.39
C THR A 107 7.10 2.14 -5.88
N ASN A 108 7.59 2.04 -4.62
CA ASN A 108 8.56 2.99 -4.07
C ASN A 108 9.83 3.10 -4.93
N GLU A 109 10.28 1.98 -5.51
CA GLU A 109 11.43 1.92 -6.41
C GLU A 109 11.16 2.67 -7.71
N GLU A 110 9.95 2.60 -8.25
CA GLU A 110 9.53 3.39 -9.41
C GLU A 110 9.52 4.88 -9.09
N LEU A 111 8.89 5.30 -7.97
CA LEU A 111 8.93 6.67 -7.51
C LEU A 111 10.38 7.19 -7.40
N TYR A 112 11.27 6.43 -6.76
CA TYR A 112 12.66 6.81 -6.62
C TYR A 112 13.38 6.94 -7.97
N ASN A 113 13.10 6.04 -8.92
CA ASN A 113 13.62 6.12 -10.26
C ASN A 113 13.09 7.36 -11.00
N MET A 114 11.80 7.68 -10.88
CA MET A 114 11.21 8.89 -11.47
C MET A 114 11.89 10.16 -10.94
N LEU A 115 12.11 10.26 -9.62
CA LEU A 115 12.82 11.38 -8.98
C LEU A 115 14.28 11.46 -9.47
N SER A 116 14.97 10.33 -9.58
CA SER A 116 16.36 10.25 -10.05
C SER A 116 16.49 10.64 -11.52
N LEU A 117 15.50 10.34 -12.36
CA LEU A 117 15.43 10.73 -13.77
C LEU A 117 15.07 12.22 -13.97
N GLY A 118 14.73 12.91 -12.90
CA GLY A 118 14.53 14.34 -12.92
C GLY A 118 13.07 14.79 -12.91
N ASN A 119 12.12 13.89 -12.70
CA ASN A 119 10.74 14.28 -12.48
C ASN A 119 10.66 15.16 -11.23
N GLU A 120 9.79 16.17 -11.29
CA GLU A 120 9.62 17.13 -10.22
C GLU A 120 8.20 17.04 -9.68
N TYR A 121 8.09 16.68 -8.42
CA TYR A 121 6.87 16.70 -7.62
C TYR A 121 7.06 17.62 -6.43
N ASP A 122 5.96 18.22 -5.97
CA ASP A 122 5.95 19.09 -4.79
C ASP A 122 5.67 18.24 -3.53
N VAL A 123 4.71 17.30 -3.64
CA VAL A 123 4.30 16.37 -2.58
C VAL A 123 4.27 14.95 -3.14
N VAL A 124 4.77 13.98 -2.37
CA VAL A 124 4.69 12.55 -2.69
C VAL A 124 4.30 11.76 -1.44
N CYS A 125 3.71 10.57 -1.62
CA CYS A 125 3.26 9.71 -0.52
C CYS A 125 3.93 8.32 -0.57
N PRO A 126 5.21 8.18 -0.24
CA PRO A 126 5.88 6.88 -0.19
C PRO A 126 5.69 6.16 1.15
N SER A 127 6.09 4.88 1.20
CA SER A 127 6.17 4.13 2.44
C SER A 127 7.38 4.54 3.30
N GLU A 128 7.36 4.15 4.57
CA GLU A 128 8.31 4.55 5.61
C GLU A 128 9.78 4.35 5.22
N TYR A 129 10.16 3.23 4.62
CA TYR A 129 11.56 3.00 4.24
C TYR A 129 12.04 3.93 3.11
N MET A 130 11.13 4.39 2.27
CA MET A 130 11.43 5.38 1.24
C MET A 130 11.43 6.80 1.81
N ILE A 131 10.55 7.11 2.79
CA ILE A 131 10.62 8.34 3.58
C ILE A 131 12.00 8.45 4.22
N MET A 132 12.44 7.41 4.92
CA MET A 132 13.77 7.34 5.54
C MET A 132 14.90 7.54 4.52
N LYS A 133 14.78 6.95 3.33
CA LYS A 133 15.76 7.14 2.25
C LYS A 133 15.85 8.59 1.78
N LEU A 134 14.70 9.21 1.54
CA LEU A 134 14.64 10.61 1.11
C LEU A 134 15.14 11.57 2.20
N MET A 135 14.88 11.26 3.50
CA MET A 135 15.47 11.98 4.64
C MET A 135 17.00 11.82 4.66
N ALA A 136 17.50 10.59 4.54
CA ALA A 136 18.94 10.29 4.56
C ALA A 136 19.70 11.00 3.43
N GLU A 137 19.05 11.21 2.28
CA GLU A 137 19.58 11.90 1.10
C GLU A 137 19.32 13.42 1.11
N ASP A 138 18.76 13.96 2.20
CA ASP A 138 18.45 15.40 2.35
C ASP A 138 17.55 15.95 1.24
N GLN A 139 16.56 15.16 0.79
CA GLN A 139 15.66 15.55 -0.30
C GLN A 139 14.36 16.23 0.17
N LEU A 140 14.05 16.20 1.47
CA LEU A 140 12.77 16.62 2.02
C LEU A 140 12.81 18.05 2.62
N VAL A 141 11.68 18.76 2.47
CA VAL A 141 11.41 20.03 3.15
C VAL A 141 10.74 19.71 4.49
N PRO A 142 11.22 20.26 5.62
CA PRO A 142 10.52 20.09 6.90
C PRO A 142 9.17 20.81 6.88
N PHE A 143 8.19 20.28 7.61
CA PHE A 143 6.96 21.00 7.87
C PHE A 143 7.20 22.29 8.65
N SER A 144 6.35 23.28 8.43
CA SER A 144 6.40 24.53 9.18
C SER A 144 5.91 24.34 10.62
N ASP A 145 6.37 25.22 11.53
CA ASP A 145 5.86 25.22 12.91
C ASP A 145 4.33 25.44 12.96
N THR A 146 3.79 26.17 11.97
CA THR A 146 2.34 26.41 11.86
C THR A 146 1.56 25.12 11.56
N PHE A 147 2.13 24.16 10.84
CA PHE A 147 1.49 22.88 10.54
C PHE A 147 1.17 22.08 11.82
N PHE A 148 1.98 22.24 12.87
CA PHE A 148 1.82 21.55 14.16
C PHE A 148 1.08 22.39 15.20
N ASP A 149 0.55 23.57 14.84
CA ASP A 149 -0.20 24.42 15.77
C ASP A 149 -1.67 23.96 15.85
N GLU A 150 -2.02 23.26 16.92
CA GLU A 150 -3.37 22.76 17.19
C GLU A 150 -4.43 23.88 17.38
N SER A 151 -3.98 25.14 17.56
CA SER A 151 -4.90 26.29 17.69
C SER A 151 -5.43 26.79 16.33
N VAL A 152 -4.85 26.32 15.21
CA VAL A 152 -5.31 26.63 13.86
C VAL A 152 -6.43 25.65 13.46
N ASP A 153 -7.58 26.20 13.08
CA ASP A 153 -8.78 25.37 12.82
C ASP A 153 -8.58 24.38 11.66
N GLU A 154 -7.82 24.73 10.66
CA GLU A 154 -7.55 23.94 9.46
C GLU A 154 -6.43 22.88 9.62
N ASN A 155 -5.77 22.80 10.77
CA ASN A 155 -4.72 21.82 11.05
C ASN A 155 -5.31 20.48 11.50
N TYR A 156 -6.00 19.82 10.58
CA TYR A 156 -6.72 18.57 10.86
C TYR A 156 -5.77 17.41 11.17
N TYR A 157 -4.59 17.36 10.52
CA TYR A 157 -3.63 16.28 10.74
C TYR A 157 -3.19 16.19 12.21
N ILE A 158 -2.64 17.28 12.76
CA ILE A 158 -2.07 17.26 14.11
C ILE A 158 -3.13 17.04 15.20
N LYS A 159 -4.37 17.48 14.95
CA LYS A 159 -5.50 17.28 15.87
C LYS A 159 -6.06 15.88 15.81
N GLY A 160 -6.07 15.26 14.61
CA GLY A 160 -6.75 14.01 14.35
C GLY A 160 -5.85 12.79 14.21
N VAL A 161 -4.53 12.96 14.09
CA VAL A 161 -3.62 11.82 13.96
C VAL A 161 -3.66 10.94 15.22
N SER A 162 -3.79 9.62 15.01
CA SER A 162 -3.79 8.62 16.09
C SER A 162 -2.57 8.79 17.00
N PRO A 163 -2.73 8.70 18.33
CA PRO A 163 -1.60 8.70 19.27
C PRO A 163 -0.58 7.60 18.97
N PHE A 164 -1.04 6.41 18.53
CA PHE A 164 -0.18 5.32 18.10
C PHE A 164 0.72 5.72 16.91
N ILE A 165 0.13 6.30 15.88
CA ILE A 165 0.84 6.77 14.68
C ILE A 165 1.77 7.94 15.02
N ARG A 166 1.29 8.92 15.80
CA ARG A 166 2.09 10.05 16.26
C ARG A 166 3.36 9.57 16.97
N ASN A 167 3.21 8.62 17.90
CA ASN A 167 4.34 8.04 18.61
C ASN A 167 5.34 7.37 17.64
N ALA A 168 4.86 6.62 16.63
CA ALA A 168 5.73 5.98 15.66
C ALA A 168 6.55 7.02 14.85
N PHE A 169 5.91 8.13 14.43
CA PHE A 169 6.57 9.19 13.65
C PHE A 169 7.50 10.07 14.49
N GLU A 170 7.24 10.24 15.78
CA GLU A 170 8.05 11.05 16.70
C GLU A 170 9.24 10.30 17.28
N THR A 171 9.20 8.96 17.32
CA THR A 171 10.27 8.13 17.92
C THR A 171 11.23 7.54 16.91
N ASN A 172 10.82 7.39 15.65
CA ASN A 172 11.72 6.92 14.59
C ASN A 172 12.54 8.08 14.00
N GLU A 173 13.84 7.87 13.86
CA GLU A 173 14.80 8.90 13.47
C GLU A 173 15.71 8.44 12.34
N ILE A 174 16.12 9.40 11.50
CA ILE A 174 17.20 9.27 10.52
C ILE A 174 18.16 10.43 10.72
N ASN A 175 19.43 10.15 10.94
CA ASN A 175 20.49 11.15 11.15
C ASN A 175 20.20 12.14 12.31
N GLY A 176 19.44 11.68 13.33
CA GLY A 176 19.07 12.50 14.50
C GLY A 176 17.88 13.44 14.26
N GLU A 177 17.14 13.24 13.18
CA GLU A 177 15.89 13.93 12.86
C GLU A 177 14.73 12.94 12.85
N THR A 178 13.61 13.28 13.49
CA THR A 178 12.40 12.45 13.54
C THR A 178 11.65 12.43 12.20
N TRP A 179 10.91 11.33 11.95
CA TRP A 179 10.05 11.29 10.77
C TRP A 179 9.00 12.39 10.79
N SER A 180 8.40 12.67 11.95
CA SER A 180 7.36 13.69 12.11
C SER A 180 7.76 15.08 11.60
N LYS A 181 9.06 15.40 11.62
CA LYS A 181 9.56 16.67 11.08
C LYS A 181 9.38 16.81 9.57
N TYR A 182 9.39 15.70 8.83
CA TYR A 182 9.42 15.68 7.36
C TYR A 182 8.25 14.93 6.73
N ALA A 183 7.54 14.11 7.49
CA ALA A 183 6.46 13.26 7.00
C ALA A 183 5.21 13.37 7.88
N ALA A 184 4.06 13.45 7.24
CA ALA A 184 2.74 13.29 7.86
C ALA A 184 2.15 11.96 7.40
N GLY A 185 1.74 11.09 8.30
CA GLY A 185 1.13 9.82 7.95
C GLY A 185 -0.12 9.99 7.08
N TYR A 186 -0.42 8.97 6.29
CA TYR A 186 -1.61 8.92 5.43
C TYR A 186 -2.42 7.65 5.65
N MET A 187 -1.84 6.49 5.32
CA MET A 187 -2.41 5.18 5.58
C MET A 187 -1.39 4.31 6.31
N TRP A 188 -1.88 3.27 7.00
CA TRP A 188 -1.04 2.33 7.71
C TRP A 188 -1.66 0.93 7.70
N GLY A 189 -0.90 -0.08 8.05
CA GLY A 189 -1.41 -1.42 8.21
C GLY A 189 -0.32 -2.47 8.37
N VAL A 190 -0.74 -3.71 8.28
CA VAL A 190 0.14 -4.88 8.33
C VAL A 190 0.04 -5.69 7.04
N THR A 191 0.98 -6.60 6.84
CA THR A 191 0.89 -7.57 5.75
C THR A 191 0.44 -8.94 6.28
N GLY A 192 -0.23 -9.73 5.44
CA GLY A 192 -0.72 -11.05 5.86
C GLY A 192 -1.19 -11.90 4.70
N ILE A 193 -1.90 -12.95 5.02
CA ILE A 193 -2.43 -13.93 4.08
C ILE A 193 -3.95 -13.84 4.04
N VAL A 194 -4.51 -13.42 2.89
CA VAL A 194 -5.92 -13.63 2.59
C VAL A 194 -6.11 -15.09 2.17
N TYR A 195 -7.10 -15.78 2.70
CA TYR A 195 -7.30 -17.19 2.41
C TYR A 195 -8.78 -17.61 2.39
N ASN A 196 -9.07 -18.66 1.64
CA ASN A 196 -10.37 -19.34 1.65
C ASN A 196 -10.42 -20.34 2.81
N PRO A 197 -11.23 -20.12 3.87
CA PRO A 197 -11.26 -20.98 5.04
C PRO A 197 -11.84 -22.38 4.77
N GLN A 198 -12.49 -22.60 3.63
CA GLN A 198 -12.97 -23.92 3.21
C GLN A 198 -11.85 -24.81 2.65
N GLU A 199 -10.72 -24.22 2.22
CA GLU A 199 -9.63 -24.95 1.57
C GLU A 199 -8.29 -24.83 2.31
N VAL A 200 -8.12 -23.80 3.12
CA VAL A 200 -6.90 -23.51 3.89
C VAL A 200 -7.27 -23.33 5.36
N SER A 201 -6.57 -24.02 6.25
CA SER A 201 -6.77 -23.83 7.69
C SER A 201 -6.16 -22.51 8.16
N LYS A 202 -6.69 -21.96 9.27
CA LYS A 202 -6.12 -20.77 9.91
C LYS A 202 -4.65 -20.99 10.30
N GLU A 203 -4.31 -22.18 10.79
CA GLU A 203 -2.93 -22.53 11.16
C GLU A 203 -1.99 -22.46 9.96
N ASP A 204 -2.43 -22.95 8.79
CA ASP A 204 -1.62 -22.90 7.57
C ASP A 204 -1.48 -21.47 7.03
N ALA A 205 -2.53 -20.66 7.12
CA ALA A 205 -2.51 -19.25 6.73
C ALA A 205 -1.70 -18.35 7.71
N SER A 206 -1.56 -18.79 8.97
CA SER A 206 -0.85 -18.05 10.01
C SER A 206 0.66 -18.33 10.04
N THR A 207 1.27 -18.68 8.91
CA THR A 207 2.72 -18.88 8.78
C THR A 207 3.18 -18.59 7.35
N TRP A 208 4.34 -17.95 7.21
CA TRP A 208 4.97 -17.73 5.91
C TRP A 208 5.32 -19.04 5.18
N ASN A 209 5.38 -20.17 5.90
CA ASN A 209 5.64 -21.48 5.28
C ASN A 209 4.57 -21.91 4.26
N ILE A 210 3.38 -21.32 4.28
CA ILE A 210 2.34 -21.58 3.26
C ILE A 210 2.85 -21.31 1.83
N LEU A 211 3.76 -20.34 1.65
CA LEU A 211 4.32 -19.99 0.34
C LEU A 211 5.19 -21.11 -0.27
N THR A 212 5.69 -22.04 0.56
CA THR A 212 6.51 -23.18 0.11
C THR A 212 5.81 -24.53 0.27
N ASP A 213 4.63 -24.56 0.90
CA ASP A 213 3.90 -25.79 1.18
C ASP A 213 3.35 -26.42 -0.10
N LYS A 214 3.75 -27.67 -0.36
CA LYS A 214 3.34 -28.44 -1.55
C LYS A 214 1.85 -28.82 -1.58
N ARG A 215 1.15 -28.76 -0.45
CA ARG A 215 -0.30 -28.92 -0.40
C ARG A 215 -1.02 -27.86 -1.22
N TYR A 216 -0.42 -26.65 -1.30
CA TYR A 216 -0.95 -25.49 -2.02
C TYR A 216 -0.20 -25.19 -3.32
N PHE A 217 0.45 -26.21 -3.92
CA PHE A 217 1.21 -26.06 -5.16
C PHE A 217 0.40 -25.39 -6.28
N ARG A 218 0.89 -24.25 -6.77
CA ARG A 218 0.22 -23.41 -7.78
C ARG A 218 -1.15 -22.87 -7.38
N ARG A 219 -1.37 -22.71 -6.06
CA ARG A 219 -2.62 -22.19 -5.52
C ARG A 219 -2.43 -21.06 -4.50
N VAL A 220 -1.24 -20.54 -4.35
CA VAL A 220 -0.92 -19.38 -3.51
C VAL A 220 -0.19 -18.32 -4.31
N THR A 221 -0.31 -17.03 -3.94
CA THR A 221 0.43 -15.92 -4.52
C THR A 221 1.37 -15.28 -3.51
N ILE A 222 2.40 -14.59 -4.01
CA ILE A 222 3.35 -13.80 -3.24
C ILE A 222 3.50 -12.42 -3.91
N LYS A 223 3.77 -11.37 -3.13
CA LYS A 223 3.99 -10.02 -3.67
C LYS A 223 5.22 -9.96 -4.59
N ASP A 224 5.08 -9.33 -5.77
CA ASP A 224 6.17 -9.01 -6.71
C ASP A 224 6.90 -7.72 -6.31
N ASN A 225 7.24 -7.65 -5.06
CA ASN A 225 8.01 -6.56 -4.45
C ASN A 225 9.19 -7.17 -3.67
N VAL A 226 10.38 -6.65 -3.92
CA VAL A 226 11.61 -7.18 -3.32
C VAL A 226 11.62 -7.05 -1.80
N ARG A 227 11.08 -5.94 -1.27
CA ARG A 227 11.09 -5.66 0.17
C ARG A 227 10.09 -6.56 0.91
N ASP A 228 8.85 -6.64 0.42
CA ASP A 228 7.82 -7.49 1.00
C ASP A 228 8.19 -8.97 0.92
N ALA A 229 8.65 -9.43 -0.26
CA ALA A 229 9.07 -10.82 -0.42
C ALA A 229 10.25 -11.19 0.48
N TYR A 230 11.24 -10.29 0.62
CA TYR A 230 12.37 -10.49 1.53
C TYR A 230 11.92 -10.56 2.99
N PHE A 231 11.05 -9.67 3.42
CA PHE A 231 10.54 -9.62 4.79
C PHE A 231 9.79 -10.91 5.15
N ALA A 232 8.92 -11.40 4.26
CA ALA A 232 8.25 -12.69 4.43
C ALA A 232 9.25 -13.86 4.49
N ALA A 233 10.32 -13.83 3.67
CA ALA A 233 11.36 -14.84 3.71
C ALA A 233 12.13 -14.83 5.05
N VAL A 234 12.48 -13.67 5.57
CA VAL A 234 13.14 -13.54 6.88
C VAL A 234 12.24 -14.08 8.00
N GLY A 235 10.95 -13.73 8.01
CA GLY A 235 9.99 -14.31 8.95
C GLY A 235 9.98 -15.84 8.90
N ALA A 236 9.94 -16.42 7.70
CA ALA A 236 9.93 -17.87 7.52
C ALA A 236 11.22 -18.56 7.99
N ILE A 237 12.40 -18.03 7.59
CA ILE A 237 13.69 -18.69 7.91
C ILE A 237 14.08 -18.51 9.37
N LYS A 238 13.64 -17.44 10.03
CA LYS A 238 13.86 -17.20 11.46
C LYS A 238 12.69 -17.61 12.35
N GLY A 239 11.67 -18.29 11.79
CA GLY A 239 10.44 -18.61 12.49
C GLY A 239 10.63 -19.31 13.83
N ASP A 240 11.53 -20.27 13.93
CA ASP A 240 11.83 -20.97 15.20
C ASP A 240 12.41 -20.03 16.27
N LEU A 241 13.22 -19.04 15.87
CA LEU A 241 13.75 -18.01 16.77
C LEU A 241 12.62 -17.06 17.19
N LEU A 242 11.93 -16.46 16.22
CA LEU A 242 10.96 -15.40 16.43
C LEU A 242 9.74 -15.85 17.25
N THR A 243 9.42 -17.15 17.23
CA THR A 243 8.30 -17.72 17.99
C THR A 243 8.74 -18.43 19.29
N SER A 244 10.03 -18.38 19.64
CA SER A 244 10.51 -19.00 20.87
C SER A 244 10.17 -18.18 22.11
N ASP A 245 9.83 -18.86 23.21
CA ASP A 245 9.51 -18.21 24.48
C ASP A 245 10.66 -17.32 24.99
N ASP A 246 11.91 -17.75 24.79
CA ASP A 246 13.10 -17.01 25.22
C ASP A 246 13.23 -15.68 24.46
N PHE A 247 12.88 -15.66 23.17
CA PHE A 247 12.92 -14.45 22.33
C PHE A 247 11.76 -13.50 22.65
N ILE A 248 10.55 -14.03 22.78
CA ILE A 248 9.32 -13.23 23.03
C ILE A 248 9.37 -12.58 24.42
N ASN A 249 9.95 -13.26 25.43
CA ASN A 249 10.04 -12.74 26.79
C ASN A 249 11.33 -11.94 27.06
N ASP A 250 12.15 -11.66 26.03
CA ASP A 250 13.34 -10.83 26.19
C ASP A 250 12.93 -9.37 26.50
N PRO A 251 13.55 -8.70 27.50
CA PRO A 251 13.26 -7.29 27.79
C PRO A 251 13.44 -6.34 26.61
N ASP A 252 14.31 -6.68 25.65
CA ASP A 252 14.61 -5.91 24.46
C ASP A 252 13.89 -6.48 23.21
N TYR A 253 12.80 -7.24 23.39
CA TYR A 253 12.08 -7.97 22.35
C TYR A 253 11.84 -7.16 21.08
N HIS A 254 11.23 -5.96 21.18
CA HIS A 254 10.91 -5.15 20.00
C HIS A 254 12.15 -4.68 19.24
N GLN A 255 13.23 -4.35 19.96
CA GLN A 255 14.51 -3.97 19.33
C GLN A 255 15.15 -5.18 18.64
N ASN A 256 15.12 -6.35 19.30
CA ASN A 256 15.63 -7.60 18.75
C ASN A 256 14.81 -8.01 17.52
N LEU A 257 13.48 -7.94 17.59
CA LEU A 257 12.59 -8.22 16.48
C LEU A 257 12.87 -7.33 15.26
N ALA A 258 12.98 -6.02 15.47
CA ALA A 258 13.32 -5.08 14.41
C ALA A 258 14.71 -5.38 13.80
N THR A 259 15.68 -5.80 14.62
CA THR A 259 17.03 -6.17 14.16
C THR A 259 16.99 -7.45 13.33
N GLU A 260 16.32 -8.49 13.81
CA GLU A 260 16.24 -9.79 13.15
C GLU A 260 15.45 -9.70 11.81
N MET A 261 14.35 -8.98 11.78
CA MET A 261 13.52 -8.83 10.58
C MET A 261 14.16 -7.96 9.49
N ASN A 262 15.12 -7.11 9.86
CA ASN A 262 15.87 -6.26 8.93
C ASN A 262 17.33 -6.73 8.72
N ASP A 263 17.66 -7.97 9.09
CA ASP A 263 19.01 -8.53 8.95
C ASP A 263 19.36 -8.78 7.47
N LEU A 264 20.45 -8.18 7.01
CA LEU A 264 21.02 -8.31 5.66
C LEU A 264 22.40 -9.00 5.66
N SER A 265 22.70 -9.77 6.70
CA SER A 265 23.91 -10.56 6.72
C SER A 265 24.00 -11.47 5.50
N PRO A 266 25.20 -11.78 4.99
CA PRO A 266 25.35 -12.66 3.83
C PRO A 266 24.70 -14.03 4.02
N GLU A 267 24.70 -14.56 5.24
CA GLU A 267 24.07 -15.82 5.61
C GLU A 267 22.53 -15.71 5.46
N ASN A 268 21.93 -14.65 6.01
CA ASN A 268 20.49 -14.43 5.93
C ASN A 268 20.02 -14.19 4.48
N LEU A 269 20.81 -13.47 3.68
CA LEU A 269 20.52 -13.26 2.25
C LEU A 269 20.58 -14.58 1.46
N GLU A 270 21.48 -15.50 1.78
CA GLU A 270 21.58 -16.81 1.13
C GLU A 270 20.38 -17.70 1.49
N GLU A 271 20.01 -17.76 2.77
CA GLU A 271 18.85 -18.51 3.24
C GLU A 271 17.53 -17.95 2.68
N ALA A 272 17.38 -16.62 2.65
CA ALA A 272 16.23 -15.97 2.05
C ALA A 272 16.14 -16.24 0.55
N LEU A 273 17.27 -16.23 -0.19
CA LEU A 273 17.32 -16.61 -1.60
C LEU A 273 16.81 -18.04 -1.81
N ASP A 274 17.28 -19.01 -1.00
CA ASP A 274 16.87 -20.41 -1.10
C ASP A 274 15.36 -20.56 -0.81
N TYR A 275 14.86 -19.89 0.22
CA TYR A 275 13.43 -19.88 0.54
C TYR A 275 12.58 -19.27 -0.60
N LEU A 276 12.97 -18.10 -1.12
CA LEU A 276 12.22 -17.43 -2.20
C LEU A 276 12.28 -18.19 -3.52
N GLN A 277 13.36 -18.91 -3.81
CA GLN A 277 13.42 -19.81 -4.96
C GLN A 277 12.47 -21.01 -4.79
N LYS A 278 12.36 -21.57 -3.59
CA LYS A 278 11.37 -22.62 -3.28
C LYS A 278 9.94 -22.09 -3.39
N SER A 279 9.71 -20.87 -2.89
CA SER A 279 8.42 -20.18 -3.03
C SER A 279 8.07 -19.97 -4.50
N ARG A 280 8.98 -19.43 -5.32
CA ARG A 280 8.79 -19.26 -6.78
C ARG A 280 8.38 -20.57 -7.45
N ASP A 281 9.00 -21.67 -7.08
CA ASP A 281 8.71 -22.97 -7.67
C ASP A 281 7.38 -23.55 -7.18
N ASN A 282 6.80 -22.99 -6.10
CA ASN A 282 5.55 -23.45 -5.49
C ASN A 282 4.35 -22.57 -5.82
N VAL A 283 4.50 -21.25 -5.76
CA VAL A 283 3.39 -20.31 -5.92
C VAL A 283 2.79 -20.32 -7.33
N TYR A 284 1.58 -19.84 -7.46
CA TYR A 284 0.91 -19.61 -8.74
C TYR A 284 1.60 -18.47 -9.50
N SER A 285 1.78 -17.33 -8.85
CA SER A 285 2.45 -16.15 -9.41
C SER A 285 3.09 -15.27 -8.32
N PHE A 286 4.05 -14.49 -8.75
CA PHE A 286 4.41 -13.22 -8.11
C PHE A 286 3.50 -12.15 -8.70
N GLU A 287 2.86 -11.34 -7.86
CA GLU A 287 1.86 -10.38 -8.29
C GLU A 287 1.86 -9.12 -7.41
N THR A 288 1.34 -8.03 -7.93
CA THR A 288 1.14 -6.78 -7.20
C THR A 288 -0.35 -6.59 -6.90
N ASP A 289 -1.22 -6.61 -7.93
CA ASP A 289 -2.66 -6.38 -7.83
C ASP A 289 -3.51 -7.55 -8.35
N SER A 290 -2.97 -8.37 -9.27
CA SER A 290 -3.72 -9.47 -9.91
C SER A 290 -4.17 -10.55 -8.93
N GLY A 291 -3.57 -10.63 -7.74
CA GLY A 291 -3.93 -11.58 -6.68
C GLY A 291 -5.37 -11.44 -6.22
N LYS A 292 -5.90 -10.23 -6.17
CA LYS A 292 -7.32 -9.95 -5.85
C LYS A 292 -8.25 -10.71 -6.80
N ALA A 293 -8.08 -10.53 -8.10
CA ALA A 293 -8.89 -11.21 -9.12
C ALA A 293 -8.65 -12.74 -9.19
N ASP A 294 -7.43 -13.20 -8.92
CA ASP A 294 -7.11 -14.62 -8.88
C ASP A 294 -7.76 -15.32 -7.67
N MET A 295 -7.88 -14.65 -6.52
CA MET A 295 -8.67 -15.11 -5.36
C MET A 295 -10.16 -15.20 -5.70
N MET A 296 -10.75 -14.13 -6.24
CA MET A 296 -12.17 -14.07 -6.60
C MET A 296 -12.56 -15.15 -7.62
N SER A 297 -11.68 -15.44 -8.57
CA SER A 297 -11.92 -16.49 -9.57
C SER A 297 -11.66 -17.91 -9.08
N GLY A 298 -11.19 -18.11 -7.83
CA GLY A 298 -10.84 -19.41 -7.26
C GLY A 298 -9.61 -20.07 -7.88
N LYS A 299 -8.79 -19.35 -8.64
CA LYS A 299 -7.52 -19.88 -9.17
C LYS A 299 -6.50 -20.11 -8.05
N VAL A 300 -6.53 -19.27 -7.04
CA VAL A 300 -5.71 -19.39 -5.84
C VAL A 300 -6.62 -19.48 -4.60
N VAL A 301 -6.09 -20.05 -3.52
CA VAL A 301 -6.81 -20.25 -2.26
C VAL A 301 -6.21 -19.45 -1.12
N ALA A 302 -5.03 -18.90 -1.33
CA ALA A 302 -4.40 -17.98 -0.41
C ALA A 302 -3.50 -17.02 -1.18
N GLY A 303 -3.30 -15.82 -0.64
CA GLY A 303 -2.46 -14.79 -1.24
C GLY A 303 -1.84 -13.87 -0.20
N TYR A 304 -0.56 -13.57 -0.36
CA TYR A 304 0.13 -12.57 0.43
C TYR A 304 -0.34 -11.18 -0.01
N GLN A 305 -0.95 -10.43 0.91
CA GLN A 305 -1.51 -9.11 0.63
C GLN A 305 -1.15 -8.08 1.72
N TRP A 306 -1.15 -6.80 1.36
CA TRP A 306 -1.25 -5.69 2.30
C TRP A 306 -2.66 -5.67 2.90
N SER A 307 -2.80 -5.25 4.14
CA SER A 307 -4.10 -5.30 4.84
C SER A 307 -5.20 -4.47 4.17
N GLY A 308 -4.87 -3.36 3.53
CA GLY A 308 -5.83 -2.59 2.74
C GLY A 308 -6.34 -3.34 1.50
N ASP A 309 -5.43 -3.97 0.73
CA ASP A 309 -5.82 -4.87 -0.36
C ASP A 309 -6.65 -6.06 0.13
N ALA A 310 -6.32 -6.56 1.35
CA ALA A 310 -7.08 -7.63 1.97
C ALA A 310 -8.53 -7.19 2.24
N VAL A 311 -8.74 -6.02 2.85
CA VAL A 311 -10.08 -5.46 3.11
C VAL A 311 -10.87 -5.36 1.81
N TYR A 312 -10.30 -4.75 0.77
CA TYR A 312 -10.94 -4.67 -0.54
C TYR A 312 -11.30 -6.06 -1.11
N THR A 313 -10.39 -7.03 -0.99
CA THR A 313 -10.62 -8.40 -1.48
C THR A 313 -11.73 -9.11 -0.72
N LEU A 314 -11.78 -8.93 0.61
CA LEU A 314 -12.81 -9.51 1.47
C LEU A 314 -14.18 -8.88 1.19
N ASP A 315 -14.25 -7.57 1.02
CA ASP A 315 -15.48 -6.86 0.66
C ASP A 315 -16.05 -7.36 -0.67
N GLN A 316 -15.21 -7.46 -1.70
CA GLN A 316 -15.63 -7.95 -3.02
C GLN A 316 -16.07 -9.41 -2.96
N ALA A 317 -15.41 -10.26 -2.15
CA ALA A 317 -15.81 -11.64 -1.97
C ALA A 317 -17.17 -11.74 -1.30
N GLU A 318 -17.44 -10.94 -0.28
CA GLU A 318 -18.71 -10.92 0.44
C GLU A 318 -19.88 -10.48 -0.44
N GLU A 319 -19.66 -9.53 -1.36
CA GLU A 319 -20.67 -9.13 -2.36
C GLU A 319 -21.10 -10.29 -3.28
N ASP A 320 -20.19 -11.23 -3.55
CA ASP A 320 -20.44 -12.40 -4.38
C ASP A 320 -20.84 -13.65 -3.54
N ASP A 321 -21.26 -13.49 -2.27
CA ASP A 321 -21.56 -14.57 -1.31
C ASP A 321 -20.39 -15.56 -1.10
N PHE A 322 -19.16 -15.07 -1.26
CA PHE A 322 -17.92 -15.82 -1.08
C PHE A 322 -17.12 -15.27 0.09
N TYR A 323 -16.90 -16.10 1.12
CA TYR A 323 -16.28 -15.65 2.36
C TYR A 323 -14.79 -16.00 2.38
N LEU A 324 -13.98 -14.98 2.60
CA LEU A 324 -12.53 -15.07 2.79
C LEU A 324 -12.16 -14.58 4.20
N ASN A 325 -11.02 -15.03 4.69
CA ASN A 325 -10.44 -14.59 5.96
C ASN A 325 -9.03 -13.99 5.73
N PHE A 326 -8.58 -13.22 6.70
CA PHE A 326 -7.23 -12.67 6.75
C PHE A 326 -6.50 -13.18 7.99
N ALA A 327 -5.27 -13.64 7.81
CA ALA A 327 -4.41 -14.10 8.90
C ALA A 327 -3.04 -13.46 8.82
N VAL A 328 -2.53 -13.01 9.95
CA VAL A 328 -1.17 -12.48 10.06
C VAL A 328 -0.25 -13.59 10.55
N PRO A 329 0.87 -13.88 9.83
CA PRO A 329 1.82 -14.90 10.24
C PRO A 329 2.37 -14.68 11.65
N LYS A 330 2.47 -15.78 12.40
CA LYS A 330 2.90 -15.76 13.81
C LYS A 330 4.37 -15.44 14.02
N GLU A 331 5.18 -15.66 12.99
CA GLU A 331 6.61 -15.41 13.03
C GLU A 331 6.94 -13.92 13.12
N SER A 332 6.28 -13.11 12.39
CA SER A 332 6.30 -11.64 12.34
C SER A 332 5.72 -11.15 11.02
N THR A 333 5.40 -9.88 10.93
CA THR A 333 4.96 -9.25 9.71
C THR A 333 5.46 -7.81 9.60
N ASN A 334 5.33 -7.22 8.40
CA ASN A 334 5.60 -5.80 8.21
C ASN A 334 4.45 -4.96 8.77
N LEU A 335 4.81 -4.01 9.64
CA LEU A 335 3.98 -2.87 10.00
C LEU A 335 4.41 -1.69 9.13
N TYR A 336 3.59 -1.34 8.14
CA TYR A 336 3.91 -0.28 7.19
C TYR A 336 3.18 1.03 7.50
N PHE A 337 3.81 2.13 7.12
CA PHE A 337 3.27 3.48 7.19
C PHE A 337 3.54 4.20 5.87
N ASP A 338 2.48 4.66 5.21
CA ASP A 338 2.61 5.57 4.09
C ASP A 338 2.41 7.00 4.57
N GLY A 339 3.18 7.93 4.04
CA GLY A 339 3.12 9.30 4.53
C GLY A 339 3.46 10.35 3.47
N TRP A 340 2.79 11.48 3.58
CA TRP A 340 3.01 12.64 2.75
C TRP A 340 4.31 13.34 3.11
N VAL A 341 5.15 13.57 2.12
CA VAL A 341 6.41 14.33 2.25
C VAL A 341 6.51 15.40 1.17
N MET A 342 7.16 16.52 1.51
CA MET A 342 7.41 17.62 0.59
C MET A 342 8.83 17.54 0.04
N LEU A 343 8.99 17.61 -1.29
CA LEU A 343 10.29 17.50 -1.95
C LEU A 343 10.95 18.88 -2.16
N LYS A 344 12.21 19.05 -1.76
CA LYS A 344 12.98 20.28 -1.95
C LYS A 344 13.00 20.77 -3.39
N LYS A 345 13.15 19.83 -4.33
CA LYS A 345 13.21 20.14 -5.76
C LYS A 345 11.90 20.70 -6.30
N GLY A 346 10.75 20.28 -5.76
CA GLY A 346 9.44 20.77 -6.13
C GLY A 346 9.09 22.10 -5.47
N ILE A 347 9.24 22.16 -4.15
CA ILE A 347 8.89 23.34 -3.33
C ILE A 347 9.80 24.55 -3.64
N GLN A 348 11.11 24.35 -3.84
CA GLN A 348 12.08 25.37 -4.26
C GLN A 348 12.04 26.67 -3.42
N ASP A 349 11.90 26.55 -2.12
CA ASP A 349 11.75 27.67 -1.16
C ASP A 349 10.54 28.60 -1.46
N ASP A 350 9.54 28.13 -2.20
CA ASP A 350 8.30 28.86 -2.47
C ASP A 350 7.31 28.67 -1.31
N ALA A 351 7.20 29.69 -0.46
CA ALA A 351 6.32 29.66 0.71
C ALA A 351 4.83 29.44 0.36
N LYS A 352 4.36 29.87 -0.82
CA LYS A 352 2.98 29.62 -1.25
C LYS A 352 2.76 28.17 -1.63
N LYS A 353 3.74 27.53 -2.26
CA LYS A 353 3.69 26.10 -2.57
C LYS A 353 3.77 25.28 -1.29
N GLN A 354 4.64 25.61 -0.36
CA GLN A 354 4.73 24.93 0.93
C GLN A 354 3.39 25.03 1.68
N GLN A 355 2.80 26.23 1.76
CA GLN A 355 1.48 26.42 2.37
C GLN A 355 0.41 25.58 1.67
N ALA A 356 0.39 25.52 0.33
CA ALA A 356 -0.58 24.72 -0.41
C ALA A 356 -0.37 23.21 -0.20
N ALA A 357 0.89 22.76 -0.09
CA ALA A 357 1.24 21.38 0.21
C ALA A 357 0.78 20.96 1.63
N GLU A 358 1.10 21.77 2.63
CA GLU A 358 0.66 21.55 4.02
C GLU A 358 -0.86 21.58 4.15
N ALA A 359 -1.53 22.50 3.42
CA ALA A 359 -2.98 22.57 3.39
C ALA A 359 -3.62 21.35 2.69
N PHE A 360 -2.98 20.80 1.62
CA PHE A 360 -3.44 19.57 0.98
C PHE A 360 -3.38 18.38 1.95
N ILE A 361 -2.28 18.24 2.68
CA ILE A 361 -2.09 17.18 3.68
C ILE A 361 -3.13 17.32 4.79
N ASN A 362 -3.37 18.53 5.30
CA ASN A 362 -4.41 18.77 6.28
C ASN A 362 -5.81 18.45 5.73
N PHE A 363 -6.12 18.82 4.49
CA PHE A 363 -7.43 18.56 3.88
C PHE A 363 -7.73 17.06 3.76
N VAL A 364 -6.76 16.25 3.29
CA VAL A 364 -6.96 14.79 3.18
C VAL A 364 -6.98 14.10 4.55
N SER A 365 -6.49 14.78 5.60
CA SER A 365 -6.49 14.32 7.00
C SER A 365 -7.73 14.78 7.79
N ARG A 366 -8.66 15.52 7.18
CA ARG A 366 -9.93 15.85 7.80
C ARG A 366 -10.73 14.57 8.04
N PRO A 367 -11.34 14.33 9.21
CA PRO A 367 -11.95 13.05 9.55
C PRO A 367 -12.93 12.50 8.51
N ASP A 368 -13.81 13.36 7.94
CA ASP A 368 -14.72 12.97 6.87
C ASP A 368 -14.00 12.56 5.56
N ASN A 369 -12.90 13.25 5.20
CA ASN A 369 -12.08 12.89 4.05
C ASN A 369 -11.23 11.63 4.31
N ALA A 370 -10.80 11.41 5.54
CA ALA A 370 -10.16 10.16 5.95
C ALA A 370 -11.12 8.97 5.77
N VAL A 371 -12.36 9.10 6.23
CA VAL A 371 -13.43 8.10 6.04
C VAL A 371 -13.73 7.88 4.55
N ARG A 372 -13.85 8.94 3.74
CA ARG A 372 -14.02 8.82 2.28
C ARG A 372 -12.94 7.96 1.65
N ASN A 373 -11.67 8.21 2.00
CA ASN A 373 -10.56 7.42 1.49
C ASN A 373 -10.63 5.97 2.01
N MET A 374 -10.87 5.75 3.31
CA MET A 374 -11.00 4.41 3.86
C MET A 374 -12.08 3.59 3.15
N TYR A 375 -13.24 4.19 2.92
CA TYR A 375 -14.35 3.55 2.21
C TYR A 375 -13.99 3.22 0.75
N TYR A 376 -13.35 4.17 0.05
CA TYR A 376 -13.06 4.04 -1.38
C TYR A 376 -11.94 3.04 -1.67
N ILE A 377 -10.84 3.08 -0.88
CA ILE A 377 -9.63 2.30 -1.15
C ILE A 377 -9.46 1.05 -0.26
N GLY A 378 -10.22 0.93 0.84
CA GLY A 378 -10.12 -0.18 1.80
C GLY A 378 -8.98 -0.05 2.82
N TYR A 379 -8.07 0.92 2.66
CA TYR A 379 -6.91 1.10 3.55
C TYR A 379 -7.30 1.88 4.82
N THR A 380 -6.55 1.65 5.90
CA THR A 380 -6.79 2.28 7.20
C THR A 380 -6.08 3.62 7.27
N SER A 381 -6.84 4.70 7.52
CA SER A 381 -6.27 6.03 7.74
C SER A 381 -5.47 6.09 9.03
N VAL A 382 -4.44 6.95 9.06
CA VAL A 382 -3.72 7.30 10.28
C VAL A 382 -4.53 8.21 11.21
N ILE A 383 -5.68 8.70 10.75
CA ILE A 383 -6.53 9.64 11.48
C ILE A 383 -7.50 8.86 12.38
N SER A 384 -7.42 9.10 13.69
CA SER A 384 -8.41 8.66 14.67
C SER A 384 -9.53 9.69 14.88
N GLY A 385 -9.25 10.96 14.56
CA GLY A 385 -10.18 12.08 14.71
C GLY A 385 -9.89 12.98 15.91
N GLY A 386 -9.18 12.50 16.93
CA GLY A 386 -8.97 13.24 18.17
C GLY A 386 -10.30 13.42 18.93
N ASP A 387 -10.77 14.67 19.09
CA ASP A 387 -12.06 14.97 19.71
C ASP A 387 -13.28 14.75 18.78
N ASP A 388 -13.06 14.39 17.51
CA ASP A 388 -14.07 14.15 16.48
C ASP A 388 -14.27 12.63 16.28
N ASN A 389 -15.47 12.13 16.54
CA ASN A 389 -15.77 10.70 16.53
C ASN A 389 -16.07 10.12 15.14
N THR A 390 -16.04 10.93 14.09
CA THR A 390 -16.42 10.51 12.71
C THR A 390 -15.77 9.19 12.28
N VAL A 391 -14.47 8.97 12.60
CA VAL A 391 -13.76 7.74 12.21
C VAL A 391 -14.22 6.54 13.04
N PHE A 392 -14.44 6.71 14.35
CA PHE A 392 -14.94 5.63 15.21
C PHE A 392 -16.39 5.28 14.87
N ASP A 393 -17.24 6.27 14.65
CA ASP A 393 -18.63 6.07 14.21
C ASP A 393 -18.74 5.38 12.85
N TYR A 394 -17.76 5.63 11.95
CA TYR A 394 -17.65 4.89 10.70
C TYR A 394 -17.34 3.40 10.92
N LEU A 395 -16.51 3.05 11.90
CA LEU A 395 -16.25 1.65 12.25
C LEU A 395 -17.49 0.99 12.85
N ASP A 396 -18.22 1.70 13.74
CA ASP A 396 -19.48 1.20 14.29
C ASP A 396 -20.54 1.03 13.19
N TYR A 397 -20.60 1.96 12.24
CA TYR A 397 -21.48 1.86 11.06
C TYR A 397 -21.19 0.61 10.22
N ASN A 398 -19.90 0.28 9.99
CA ASN A 398 -19.50 -0.84 9.14
C ASN A 398 -19.55 -2.20 9.88
N TYR A 399 -19.08 -2.26 11.11
CA TYR A 399 -18.77 -3.50 11.81
C TYR A 399 -19.55 -3.68 13.12
N GLY A 400 -20.20 -2.63 13.60
CA GLY A 400 -20.97 -2.67 14.83
C GLY A 400 -22.22 -3.57 14.73
N VAL A 401 -22.52 -4.28 15.81
CA VAL A 401 -23.74 -5.09 15.96
C VAL A 401 -24.45 -4.73 17.26
N ASP A 402 -25.78 -4.96 17.31
CA ASP A 402 -26.51 -4.80 18.55
C ASP A 402 -26.10 -5.90 19.54
N ASP A 403 -25.78 -5.52 20.77
CA ASP A 403 -25.36 -6.41 21.87
C ASP A 403 -26.38 -7.55 22.17
N GLU A 404 -27.65 -7.35 21.79
CA GLU A 404 -28.75 -8.32 21.95
C GLU A 404 -29.02 -9.17 20.71
N SER A 405 -28.10 -9.18 19.71
CA SER A 405 -28.30 -9.96 18.49
C SER A 405 -28.22 -11.47 18.78
N GLU A 406 -29.33 -12.20 18.53
CA GLU A 406 -29.40 -13.66 18.73
C GLU A 406 -28.74 -14.47 17.58
N ASP A 407 -28.39 -13.79 16.45
CA ASP A 407 -27.97 -14.45 15.21
C ASP A 407 -26.45 -14.41 14.98
N VAL A 408 -25.68 -13.69 15.81
CA VAL A 408 -24.21 -13.54 15.65
C VAL A 408 -23.50 -13.84 16.97
N ASP A 409 -22.26 -14.29 16.88
CA ASP A 409 -21.37 -14.48 18.02
C ASP A 409 -20.69 -13.14 18.33
N VAL A 410 -21.26 -12.41 19.31
CA VAL A 410 -20.86 -11.03 19.65
C VAL A 410 -19.58 -11.04 20.48
N MET A 411 -18.65 -10.12 20.16
CA MET A 411 -17.46 -9.87 20.94
C MET A 411 -17.19 -8.38 21.14
N GLU A 412 -16.46 -8.05 22.20
CA GLU A 412 -15.83 -6.76 22.41
C GLU A 412 -14.51 -6.69 21.65
N TYR A 413 -14.31 -5.66 20.82
CA TYR A 413 -13.08 -5.44 20.07
C TYR A 413 -12.43 -4.12 20.53
N PRO A 414 -11.32 -4.17 21.31
CA PRO A 414 -10.67 -2.97 21.85
C PRO A 414 -9.89 -2.24 20.75
N LEU A 415 -10.14 -0.93 20.63
CA LEU A 415 -9.51 -0.02 19.66
C LEU A 415 -8.80 1.16 20.34
N GLY A 416 -8.78 1.20 21.68
CA GLY A 416 -8.24 2.30 22.47
C GLY A 416 -6.77 2.62 22.13
N TYR A 417 -5.94 1.61 21.81
CA TYR A 417 -4.54 1.83 21.43
C TYR A 417 -4.41 2.81 20.25
N PHE A 418 -5.36 2.74 19.31
CA PHE A 418 -5.35 3.58 18.10
C PHE A 418 -6.04 4.93 18.34
N PHE A 419 -7.20 4.93 19.02
CA PHE A 419 -8.03 6.13 19.15
C PHE A 419 -7.57 7.08 20.27
N SER A 420 -7.23 6.56 21.44
CA SER A 420 -6.82 7.36 22.59
C SER A 420 -5.37 7.16 23.04
N GLY A 421 -4.71 6.09 22.54
CA GLY A 421 -3.38 5.68 22.99
C GLY A 421 -3.39 4.86 24.29
N ASP A 422 -4.57 4.57 24.85
CA ASP A 422 -4.77 3.67 25.98
C ASP A 422 -5.53 2.42 25.49
N ALA A 423 -4.84 1.28 25.44
CA ALA A 423 -5.42 0.03 24.93
C ALA A 423 -6.65 -0.45 25.73
N ASP A 424 -6.74 -0.06 27.00
CA ASP A 424 -7.82 -0.43 27.91
C ASP A 424 -8.95 0.63 27.99
N ASP A 425 -8.95 1.64 27.11
CA ASP A 425 -9.93 2.71 27.10
C ASP A 425 -11.33 2.16 26.75
N PRO A 426 -12.29 2.20 27.71
CA PRO A 426 -13.62 1.65 27.51
C PRO A 426 -14.49 2.44 26.51
N ASP A 427 -14.13 3.69 26.20
CA ASP A 427 -14.88 4.53 25.27
C ASP A 427 -14.62 4.11 23.81
N TYR A 428 -13.54 3.36 23.56
CA TYR A 428 -13.16 2.86 22.22
C TYR A 428 -13.16 1.33 22.15
N VAL A 429 -14.24 0.71 22.61
CA VAL A 429 -14.52 -0.72 22.45
C VAL A 429 -15.68 -0.90 21.50
N LEU A 430 -15.43 -1.55 20.36
CA LEU A 430 -16.45 -1.84 19.36
C LEU A 430 -17.14 -3.16 19.69
N ILE A 431 -18.47 -3.16 19.73
CA ILE A 431 -19.27 -4.39 19.83
C ILE A 431 -19.50 -4.93 18.42
N THR A 432 -18.96 -6.09 18.11
CA THR A 432 -18.91 -6.61 16.73
C THR A 432 -19.14 -8.12 16.68
N ASP A 433 -19.37 -8.65 15.48
CA ASP A 433 -19.37 -10.09 15.22
C ASP A 433 -17.94 -10.64 15.35
N SER A 434 -17.76 -11.75 16.08
CA SER A 434 -16.45 -12.36 16.33
C SER A 434 -15.70 -12.75 15.04
N GLU A 435 -16.42 -13.02 13.93
CA GLU A 435 -15.81 -13.30 12.64
C GLU A 435 -15.02 -12.09 12.10
N GLN A 436 -15.38 -10.85 12.47
CA GLN A 436 -14.70 -9.63 12.02
C GLN A 436 -13.26 -9.54 12.50
N ALA A 437 -12.90 -10.19 13.61
CA ALA A 437 -11.52 -10.26 14.10
C ALA A 437 -10.57 -11.01 13.13
N GLU A 438 -11.11 -11.87 12.26
CA GLU A 438 -10.36 -12.60 11.21
C GLU A 438 -10.67 -12.10 9.80
N ARG A 439 -11.36 -10.97 9.70
CA ARG A 439 -11.81 -10.40 8.43
C ARG A 439 -11.44 -8.93 8.33
N GLN A 440 -12.34 -8.11 7.80
CA GLN A 440 -12.05 -6.70 7.49
C GLN A 440 -11.59 -5.90 8.71
N LEU A 441 -12.29 -5.99 9.84
CA LEU A 441 -11.92 -5.25 11.05
C LEU A 441 -10.53 -5.65 11.55
N GLY A 442 -10.26 -6.96 11.65
CA GLY A 442 -8.96 -7.47 12.08
C GLY A 442 -7.82 -7.15 11.10
N ALA A 443 -8.12 -6.94 9.80
CA ALA A 443 -7.16 -6.47 8.81
C ALA A 443 -6.88 -4.96 8.93
N GLN A 444 -7.91 -4.14 9.18
CA GLN A 444 -7.78 -2.69 9.34
C GLN A 444 -7.15 -2.28 10.68
N TYR A 445 -7.57 -2.93 11.75
CA TYR A 445 -7.13 -2.63 13.12
C TYR A 445 -6.65 -3.92 13.79
N PRO A 446 -5.43 -4.35 13.52
CA PRO A 446 -4.89 -5.59 14.07
C PRO A 446 -4.88 -5.59 15.60
N SER A 447 -5.07 -6.78 16.21
CA SER A 447 -5.03 -6.94 17.66
C SER A 447 -3.64 -6.64 18.24
N ASP A 448 -3.58 -6.38 19.54
CA ASP A 448 -2.33 -6.16 20.28
C ASP A 448 -1.29 -7.27 20.04
N ASP A 449 -1.74 -8.53 19.97
CA ASP A 449 -0.85 -9.66 19.69
C ASP A 449 -0.18 -9.54 18.31
N VAL A 450 -0.93 -9.11 17.29
CA VAL A 450 -0.38 -8.85 15.94
C VAL A 450 0.54 -7.65 15.97
N MET A 451 0.15 -6.56 16.63
CA MET A 451 0.96 -5.35 16.73
C MET A 451 2.30 -5.62 17.43
N ASN A 452 2.26 -6.38 18.54
CA ASN A 452 3.45 -6.71 19.31
C ASN A 452 4.50 -7.52 18.53
N ARG A 453 4.06 -8.37 17.58
CA ARG A 453 4.97 -9.16 16.74
C ARG A 453 5.22 -8.57 15.35
N SER A 454 4.79 -7.35 15.10
CA SER A 454 5.04 -6.64 13.84
C SER A 454 6.31 -5.82 13.91
N ALA A 455 7.00 -5.68 12.77
CA ALA A 455 8.22 -4.89 12.67
C ALA A 455 8.19 -3.97 11.45
N VAL A 456 8.76 -2.79 11.60
CA VAL A 456 8.87 -1.79 10.53
C VAL A 456 10.07 -2.11 9.64
N MET A 457 9.92 -1.96 8.33
CA MET A 457 11.04 -2.06 7.38
C MET A 457 11.96 -0.86 7.53
N ARG A 458 13.25 -1.11 7.82
CA ARG A 458 14.23 -0.03 7.88
C ARG A 458 14.69 0.42 6.49
N TYR A 459 15.24 1.60 6.42
CA TYR A 459 16.00 2.07 5.27
C TYR A 459 17.23 1.19 5.04
N PHE A 460 17.47 0.83 3.76
CA PHE A 460 18.68 0.18 3.31
C PHE A 460 19.59 1.17 2.59
N ASP A 461 20.86 1.21 2.94
CA ASP A 461 21.83 2.02 2.24
C ASP A 461 22.08 1.51 0.79
N THR A 462 22.94 2.19 0.05
CA THR A 462 23.18 1.86 -1.36
C THR A 462 23.79 0.45 -1.53
N GLU A 463 24.65 0.01 -0.62
CA GLU A 463 25.30 -1.31 -0.69
C GLU A 463 24.33 -2.42 -0.29
N GLU A 464 23.59 -2.22 0.79
CA GLU A 464 22.53 -3.08 1.27
C GLU A 464 21.43 -3.28 0.22
N ASN A 465 20.93 -2.17 -0.34
CA ASN A 465 19.92 -2.21 -1.40
C ASN A 465 20.42 -2.93 -2.66
N ALA A 466 21.68 -2.73 -3.03
CA ALA A 466 22.29 -3.46 -4.13
C ALA A 466 22.43 -4.97 -3.83
N ALA A 467 22.66 -5.37 -2.59
CA ALA A 467 22.73 -6.77 -2.18
C ALA A 467 21.37 -7.47 -2.28
N VAL A 468 20.33 -6.85 -1.72
CA VAL A 468 18.95 -7.36 -1.79
C VAL A 468 18.45 -7.42 -3.24
N ASN A 469 18.70 -6.40 -4.04
CA ASN A 469 18.31 -6.41 -5.47
C ASN A 469 19.05 -7.50 -6.27
N ARG A 470 20.32 -7.78 -5.99
CA ARG A 470 21.01 -8.92 -6.62
C ARG A 470 20.35 -10.25 -6.25
N MET A 471 20.03 -10.46 -4.98
CA MET A 471 19.29 -11.62 -4.50
C MET A 471 17.95 -11.74 -5.25
N TRP A 472 17.19 -10.64 -5.35
CA TRP A 472 15.90 -10.61 -6.04
C TRP A 472 15.99 -10.96 -7.52
N ILE A 473 17.01 -10.47 -8.24
CA ILE A 473 17.28 -10.84 -9.62
C ILE A 473 17.49 -12.37 -9.73
N GLU A 474 18.19 -12.98 -8.79
CA GLU A 474 18.40 -14.45 -8.78
C GLU A 474 17.11 -15.21 -8.47
N VAL A 475 16.21 -14.66 -7.67
CA VAL A 475 14.86 -15.23 -7.44
C VAL A 475 14.04 -15.18 -8.74
N ARG A 476 14.02 -14.04 -9.42
CA ARG A 476 13.17 -13.81 -10.60
C ARG A 476 13.72 -14.43 -11.89
N CYS A 477 15.03 -14.56 -12.01
CA CYS A 477 15.67 -15.15 -13.18
C CYS A 477 15.80 -16.66 -13.04
N TYR A 478 15.43 -17.40 -14.09
CA TYR A 478 15.75 -18.84 -14.15
C TYR A 478 17.27 -19.01 -14.12
N ASN A 479 17.74 -19.81 -13.17
CA ASN A 479 19.15 -20.12 -13.04
C ASN A 479 19.60 -20.91 -14.30
N ILE A 480 20.32 -20.26 -15.21
CA ILE A 480 20.82 -20.85 -16.46
C ILE A 480 21.70 -22.09 -16.17
N LYS A 481 22.27 -22.20 -14.97
CA LYS A 481 23.04 -23.38 -14.55
C LYS A 481 22.22 -24.68 -14.52
N ASN A 482 20.89 -24.58 -14.40
CA ASN A 482 19.96 -25.73 -14.35
C ASN A 482 19.27 -26.01 -15.68
N VAL A 483 19.63 -25.32 -16.76
CA VAL A 483 19.08 -25.61 -18.08
C VAL A 483 19.61 -26.98 -18.54
N PRO A 484 18.72 -27.98 -18.78
CA PRO A 484 19.16 -29.30 -19.25
C PRO A 484 20.02 -29.18 -20.50
N ALA A 485 21.07 -29.96 -20.56
CA ALA A 485 22.06 -29.89 -21.67
C ALA A 485 21.44 -30.03 -23.07
N TYR A 486 20.32 -30.74 -23.20
CA TYR A 486 19.60 -30.87 -24.47
C TYR A 486 19.03 -29.54 -24.99
N ILE A 487 18.67 -28.58 -24.10
CA ILE A 487 18.18 -27.26 -24.54
C ILE A 487 19.29 -26.49 -25.24
N TRP A 488 20.52 -26.56 -24.74
CA TRP A 488 21.68 -25.98 -25.42
C TRP A 488 21.92 -26.58 -26.79
N VAL A 489 21.72 -27.89 -26.96
CA VAL A 489 21.80 -28.56 -28.25
C VAL A 489 20.74 -28.01 -29.21
N VAL A 490 19.48 -27.81 -28.72
CA VAL A 490 18.41 -27.24 -29.55
C VAL A 490 18.73 -25.81 -29.97
N VAL A 491 19.23 -24.98 -29.06
CA VAL A 491 19.64 -23.60 -29.36
C VAL A 491 20.75 -23.56 -30.41
N VAL A 492 21.78 -24.39 -30.25
CA VAL A 492 22.90 -24.48 -31.24
C VAL A 492 22.38 -24.91 -32.59
N VAL A 493 21.51 -25.93 -32.66
CA VAL A 493 20.92 -26.40 -33.92
C VAL A 493 20.08 -25.31 -34.59
N ALA A 494 19.28 -24.57 -33.82
CA ALA A 494 18.47 -23.45 -34.32
C ALA A 494 19.36 -22.33 -34.90
N VAL A 495 20.46 -21.98 -34.21
CA VAL A 495 21.42 -20.98 -34.68
C VAL A 495 22.11 -21.44 -35.99
N ILE A 496 22.55 -22.70 -36.07
CA ILE A 496 23.13 -23.26 -37.27
C ILE A 496 22.14 -23.22 -38.43
N ALA A 497 20.89 -23.61 -38.21
CA ALA A 497 19.83 -23.56 -39.21
C ALA A 497 19.57 -22.12 -39.70
N ALA A 498 19.52 -21.15 -38.82
CA ALA A 498 19.37 -19.74 -39.18
C ALA A 498 20.53 -19.22 -40.02
N ILE A 499 21.78 -19.58 -39.66
CA ILE A 499 22.98 -19.23 -40.43
C ILE A 499 22.94 -19.88 -41.82
N ALA A 500 22.55 -21.14 -41.93
CA ALA A 500 22.42 -21.85 -43.21
C ALA A 500 21.38 -21.18 -44.13
N VAL A 501 20.23 -20.73 -43.59
CA VAL A 501 19.21 -19.99 -44.34
C VAL A 501 19.75 -18.65 -44.84
N LEU A 502 20.49 -17.90 -44.01
CA LEU A 502 21.11 -16.63 -44.40
C LEU A 502 22.17 -16.82 -45.50
N ILE A 503 23.00 -17.86 -45.38
CA ILE A 503 24.01 -18.20 -46.41
C ILE A 503 23.34 -18.57 -47.73
N ARG A 504 22.29 -19.42 -47.67
CA ARG A 504 21.51 -19.81 -48.85
C ARG A 504 20.86 -18.60 -49.53
N GLY A 505 20.30 -17.68 -48.73
CA GLY A 505 19.73 -16.43 -49.26
C GLY A 505 20.77 -15.58 -50.00
N LYS A 506 21.97 -15.42 -49.44
CA LYS A 506 23.07 -14.69 -50.10
C LYS A 506 23.58 -15.38 -51.37
N ILE A 507 23.60 -16.72 -51.41
CA ILE A 507 24.00 -17.48 -52.61
C ILE A 507 22.97 -17.30 -53.74
N VAL A 508 21.67 -17.37 -53.40
CA VAL A 508 20.57 -17.17 -54.36
C VAL A 508 20.62 -15.73 -54.91
N GLU A 509 20.79 -14.73 -54.07
CA GLU A 509 20.91 -13.32 -54.48
C GLU A 509 22.10 -13.09 -55.45
N ARG A 510 23.26 -13.70 -55.11
CA ARG A 510 24.44 -13.64 -56.02
C ARG A 510 24.24 -14.36 -57.34
N SER A 511 23.47 -15.44 -57.34
CA SER A 511 23.15 -16.20 -58.57
C SER A 511 22.16 -15.41 -59.45
N MET A 512 21.22 -14.66 -58.85
CA MET A 512 20.28 -13.79 -59.61
C MET A 512 20.96 -12.54 -60.19
N LYS A 513 22.01 -12.01 -59.53
CA LYS A 513 22.80 -10.87 -60.06
C LYS A 513 23.79 -11.23 -61.12
N ARG A 514 24.00 -12.53 -61.43
CA ARG A 514 24.87 -13.02 -62.48
C ARG A 514 24.16 -13.49 -63.78
N LYS A 515 22.81 -13.46 -63.72
CA LYS A 515 21.94 -13.58 -64.90
C LYS A 515 21.44 -12.19 -65.31
#